data_4bfcc907aeeabe79b7b6b69f5ea6032d
#
_entry.id   4bfcc907aeeabe79b7b6b69f5ea6032d
#
_cell.length_a   1.000
_cell.length_b   1.000
_cell.length_c   1.000
_cell.angle_alpha   90.00
_cell.angle_beta   90.00
_cell.angle_gamma   90.00
#
_symmetry.space_group_name_H-M   'P 1'
#
loop_
_entity.id
_entity.type
_entity.pdbx_description
1 polymer ?
#
loop_
_entity_poly.entity_id
_entity_poly.type
_entity_poly.pdbx_seq_one_letter_code
_entity_poly.pdbx_strand_id
1 'polypeptide(L)'
;VRELYEQQDEALDAAPEKAVDYKVGDDVVVDLLTRTIEGKIGYVGETDVRIDTSAQGQSWDNEVINKQQFEDGLRQVEPQLSDEELDELPISAVMDGKVQTFPDAAALDETLNAEPAPEPAGNFRITDDDLGVGGPKQKYARNIEAIRTLFRLEEEHRGATAEEQQVLSQYVGWGGLADAFDPNKENWSAEYTQLKELLSEDEYAAARASTLNAHYTSPTVIRGIYDAVERMGFRSGNILEPSMGVGNFFGMLPDTMQDSRLYGVELDSITGRIAKKLYPQADI
;
A
#
# COMPACT_ATOMS: atom_id res chain seq x y z
N VAL A 1 -19.81 21.83 -0.90
CA VAL A 1 -19.26 22.09 -2.26
C VAL A 1 -19.52 23.54 -2.66
N ARG A 2 -20.74 24.08 -2.44
CA ARG A 2 -21.08 25.47 -2.82
C ARG A 2 -20.36 26.51 -1.93
N GLU A 3 -20.22 26.26 -0.64
CA GLU A 3 -19.50 27.12 0.32
C GLU A 3 -17.97 27.17 0.08
N LEU A 4 -17.39 26.13 -0.52
CA LEU A 4 -15.96 26.12 -0.90
C LEU A 4 -15.67 26.98 -2.15
N TYR A 5 -16.63 27.09 -3.07
CA TYR A 5 -16.51 27.95 -4.24
C TYR A 5 -16.67 29.44 -3.88
N GLU A 6 -17.56 29.79 -2.95
CA GLU A 6 -17.75 31.15 -2.49
C GLU A 6 -16.54 31.70 -1.70
N GLN A 7 -15.79 30.84 -0.99
CA GLN A 7 -14.54 31.22 -0.31
C GLN A 7 -13.34 31.38 -1.25
N GLN A 8 -13.36 30.79 -2.43
CA GLN A 8 -12.32 31.02 -3.45
C GLN A 8 -12.51 32.34 -4.20
N ASP A 9 -13.75 32.77 -4.45
CA ASP A 9 -14.02 34.03 -5.11
C ASP A 9 -13.69 35.27 -4.21
N GLU A 10 -13.88 35.18 -2.89
CA GLU A 10 -13.48 36.27 -1.97
C GLU A 10 -11.95 36.39 -1.78
N ALA A 11 -11.18 35.33 -2.07
CA ALA A 11 -9.71 35.34 -1.97
C ALA A 11 -9.03 35.92 -3.23
N LEU A 12 -9.74 36.04 -4.35
CA LEU A 12 -9.24 36.57 -5.62
C LEU A 12 -9.30 38.09 -5.68
N ASP A 13 -10.12 38.78 -4.83
CA ASP A 13 -10.28 40.23 -4.84
C ASP A 13 -9.29 41.00 -3.93
N ALA A 14 -8.34 40.30 -3.28
CA ALA A 14 -7.41 40.94 -2.33
C ALA A 14 -5.92 40.62 -2.58
N ALA A 15 -5.51 40.36 -3.83
CA ALA A 15 -4.09 40.28 -4.15
C ALA A 15 -3.50 41.68 -4.31
N PRO A 16 -2.36 42.02 -3.63
CA PRO A 16 -1.69 43.29 -3.86
C PRO A 16 -1.19 43.34 -5.30
N GLU A 17 -1.36 44.51 -5.96
CA GLU A 17 -0.75 44.86 -7.26
C GLU A 17 0.74 44.49 -7.22
N LYS A 18 1.11 43.35 -7.72
CA LYS A 18 2.50 43.01 -8.03
C LYS A 18 2.87 43.83 -9.28
N ALA A 19 3.86 44.69 -9.16
CA ALA A 19 4.49 45.31 -10.33
C ALA A 19 4.89 44.16 -11.29
N VAL A 20 4.28 44.15 -12.46
CA VAL A 20 4.56 43.12 -13.49
C VAL A 20 5.94 43.43 -14.05
N ASP A 21 6.89 42.51 -13.83
CA ASP A 21 8.23 42.66 -14.40
C ASP A 21 8.21 42.13 -15.84
N TYR A 22 8.59 42.95 -16.81
CA TYR A 22 8.59 42.61 -18.23
C TYR A 22 9.83 43.15 -18.93
N LYS A 23 10.30 42.45 -19.93
CA LYS A 23 11.51 42.80 -20.68
C LYS A 23 11.35 42.53 -22.18
N VAL A 24 12.25 43.12 -22.99
CA VAL A 24 12.34 42.84 -24.41
C VAL A 24 12.52 41.32 -24.66
N GLY A 25 11.68 40.76 -25.52
CA GLY A 25 11.64 39.36 -25.87
C GLY A 25 10.52 38.57 -25.21
N ASP A 26 9.85 39.11 -24.18
CA ASP A 26 8.73 38.44 -23.54
C ASP A 26 7.50 38.38 -24.45
N ASP A 27 6.80 37.26 -24.46
CA ASP A 27 5.52 37.09 -25.11
C ASP A 27 4.43 37.73 -24.22
N VAL A 28 3.59 38.56 -24.81
CA VAL A 28 2.59 39.35 -24.07
C VAL A 28 1.24 39.33 -24.77
N VAL A 29 0.19 39.40 -23.94
CA VAL A 29 -1.17 39.75 -24.36
C VAL A 29 -1.57 41.01 -23.64
N VAL A 30 -1.95 42.03 -24.39
CA VAL A 30 -2.33 43.34 -23.87
C VAL A 30 -3.77 43.66 -24.28
N ASP A 31 -4.66 43.81 -23.30
CA ASP A 31 -6.03 44.24 -23.52
C ASP A 31 -6.16 45.74 -23.49
N LEU A 32 -6.50 46.33 -24.60
CA LEU A 32 -6.87 47.72 -24.70
C LEU A 32 -8.39 47.84 -24.74
N LEU A 33 -8.92 49.02 -24.43
CA LEU A 33 -10.37 49.31 -24.39
C LEU A 33 -11.14 48.88 -25.66
N THR A 34 -10.47 48.79 -26.80
CA THR A 34 -11.09 48.50 -28.10
C THR A 34 -10.59 47.25 -28.79
N ARG A 35 -9.50 46.64 -28.30
CA ARG A 35 -8.87 45.47 -28.94
C ARG A 35 -7.84 44.82 -28.01
N THR A 36 -7.54 43.57 -28.26
CA THR A 36 -6.43 42.81 -27.63
C THR A 36 -5.25 42.77 -28.62
N ILE A 37 -4.02 42.92 -28.13
CA ILE A 37 -2.78 42.80 -28.91
C ILE A 37 -1.98 41.65 -28.33
N GLU A 38 -1.59 40.70 -29.20
CA GLU A 38 -0.73 39.61 -28.86
C GLU A 38 0.59 39.70 -29.64
N GLY A 39 1.71 39.46 -28.96
CA GLY A 39 3.01 39.50 -29.62
C GLY A 39 4.19 39.49 -28.66
N LYS A 40 5.38 39.79 -29.19
CA LYS A 40 6.62 39.92 -28.41
C LYS A 40 6.97 41.37 -28.14
N ILE A 41 7.47 41.64 -26.93
CA ILE A 41 8.03 42.94 -26.62
C ILE A 41 9.30 43.16 -27.44
N GLY A 42 9.24 44.03 -28.42
CA GLY A 42 10.38 44.40 -29.25
C GLY A 42 11.21 45.57 -28.70
N TYR A 43 10.58 46.42 -27.89
CA TYR A 43 11.25 47.58 -27.28
C TYR A 43 10.46 48.10 -26.09
N VAL A 44 11.16 48.54 -25.04
CA VAL A 44 10.60 49.23 -23.85
C VAL A 44 11.27 50.58 -23.73
N GLY A 45 10.48 51.65 -23.92
CA GLY A 45 10.89 53.04 -23.76
C GLY A 45 10.50 53.64 -22.41
N GLU A 46 10.75 54.95 -22.26
CA GLU A 46 10.33 55.67 -21.04
C GLU A 46 8.81 55.91 -21.02
N THR A 47 8.18 56.12 -22.19
CA THR A 47 6.78 56.49 -22.33
C THR A 47 5.98 55.51 -23.21
N ASP A 48 6.63 54.59 -23.89
CA ASP A 48 6.02 53.68 -24.87
C ASP A 48 6.65 52.27 -24.85
N VAL A 49 5.87 51.30 -25.25
CA VAL A 49 6.28 49.90 -25.46
C VAL A 49 5.90 49.50 -26.88
N ARG A 50 6.84 48.90 -27.61
CA ARG A 50 6.58 48.33 -28.92
C ARG A 50 6.40 46.82 -28.82
N ILE A 51 5.30 46.32 -29.39
CA ILE A 51 4.99 44.93 -29.52
C ILE A 51 5.12 44.52 -30.98
N ASP A 52 5.90 43.48 -31.24
CA ASP A 52 6.04 42.85 -32.55
C ASP A 52 4.94 41.76 -32.68
N THR A 53 3.91 42.04 -33.50
CA THR A 53 2.70 41.20 -33.61
C THR A 53 2.79 40.16 -34.73
N SER A 54 3.90 40.06 -35.46
CA SER A 54 4.05 39.15 -36.59
C SER A 54 4.24 37.71 -36.17
N ALA A 55 3.18 36.94 -36.17
CA ALA A 55 3.19 35.48 -35.87
C ALA A 55 3.90 34.60 -36.92
N GLN A 56 4.40 35.11 -38.04
CA GLN A 56 5.03 34.32 -39.12
C GLN A 56 6.08 35.12 -39.92
N GLY A 57 7.11 35.68 -39.29
CA GLY A 57 8.33 36.10 -40.02
C GLY A 57 8.18 37.08 -41.19
N GLN A 58 7.03 37.77 -41.31
CA GLN A 58 6.83 38.86 -42.25
C GLN A 58 6.97 40.17 -41.48
N SER A 59 8.05 40.87 -41.73
CA SER A 59 8.43 42.20 -41.27
C SER A 59 7.26 43.20 -41.44
N TRP A 60 7.03 44.01 -40.37
CA TRP A 60 6.38 45.33 -40.39
C TRP A 60 5.03 45.53 -39.68
N ASP A 61 4.55 44.62 -38.88
CA ASP A 61 3.43 44.92 -38.00
C ASP A 61 3.93 45.10 -36.53
N ASN A 62 4.37 46.33 -36.24
CA ASN A 62 4.74 46.75 -34.90
C ASN A 62 3.65 47.64 -34.34
N GLU A 63 3.13 47.33 -33.18
CA GLU A 63 2.24 48.21 -32.42
C GLU A 63 3.01 48.95 -31.37
N VAL A 64 2.85 50.26 -31.33
CA VAL A 64 3.44 51.10 -30.28
C VAL A 64 2.33 51.56 -29.35
N ILE A 65 2.45 51.24 -28.07
CA ILE A 65 1.44 51.51 -27.06
C ILE A 65 2.07 52.39 -25.99
N ASN A 66 1.29 53.36 -25.47
CA ASN A 66 1.71 54.12 -24.29
C ASN A 66 1.97 53.18 -23.12
N LYS A 67 3.07 53.40 -22.40
CA LYS A 67 3.54 52.52 -21.35
C LYS A 67 2.50 52.26 -20.26
N GLN A 68 1.77 53.29 -19.85
CA GLN A 68 0.70 53.16 -18.86
C GLN A 68 -0.44 52.29 -19.38
N GLN A 69 -0.87 52.44 -20.63
CA GLN A 69 -1.90 51.60 -21.23
C GLN A 69 -1.43 50.16 -21.46
N PHE A 70 -0.12 49.98 -21.69
CA PHE A 70 0.47 48.66 -21.74
C PHE A 70 0.44 47.97 -20.38
N GLU A 71 0.88 48.65 -19.32
CA GLU A 71 0.92 48.11 -17.95
C GLU A 71 -0.50 47.83 -17.42
N ASP A 72 -1.46 48.71 -17.69
CA ASP A 72 -2.87 48.55 -17.30
C ASP A 72 -3.56 47.37 -18.02
N GLY A 73 -3.14 47.09 -19.27
CA GLY A 73 -3.73 46.03 -20.10
C GLY A 73 -2.96 44.72 -20.15
N LEU A 74 -1.78 44.69 -19.52
CA LEU A 74 -0.91 43.50 -19.59
C LEU A 74 -1.51 42.34 -18.82
N ARG A 75 -1.84 41.27 -19.53
CA ARG A 75 -2.14 39.98 -18.92
C ARG A 75 -0.84 39.20 -18.71
N GLN A 76 -0.67 38.63 -17.56
CA GLN A 76 0.34 37.63 -17.38
C GLN A 76 -0.08 36.42 -18.24
N VAL A 77 0.68 36.13 -19.28
CA VAL A 77 0.61 34.86 -19.97
C VAL A 77 1.31 33.86 -19.05
N GLU A 78 0.56 33.02 -18.34
CA GLU A 78 1.17 31.91 -17.66
C GLU A 78 1.92 31.09 -18.72
N PRO A 79 3.18 30.69 -18.49
CA PRO A 79 3.90 29.86 -19.43
C PRO A 79 3.07 28.61 -19.69
N GLN A 80 2.68 28.42 -20.96
CA GLN A 80 2.05 27.15 -21.33
C GLN A 80 3.10 26.06 -21.18
N LEU A 81 2.89 25.22 -20.18
CA LEU A 81 3.69 24.01 -19.98
C LEU A 81 3.54 23.14 -21.24
N SER A 82 4.62 22.55 -21.67
CA SER A 82 4.58 21.51 -22.72
C SER A 82 3.79 20.30 -22.23
N ASP A 83 3.30 19.47 -23.16
CA ASP A 83 2.60 18.24 -22.80
C ASP A 83 3.48 17.33 -21.91
N GLU A 84 4.81 17.34 -22.15
CA GLU A 84 5.78 16.60 -21.30
C GLU A 84 5.87 17.18 -19.87
N GLU A 85 5.85 18.51 -19.71
CA GLU A 85 5.87 19.17 -18.40
C GLU A 85 4.55 19.02 -17.64
N LEU A 86 3.42 18.93 -18.36
CA LEU A 86 2.10 18.66 -17.78
C LEU A 86 2.01 17.22 -17.23
N ASP A 87 2.61 16.27 -17.93
CA ASP A 87 2.63 14.85 -17.51
C ASP A 87 3.48 14.61 -16.25
N GLU A 88 4.44 15.51 -15.95
CA GLU A 88 5.28 15.43 -14.75
C GLU A 88 4.67 16.16 -13.53
N LEU A 89 3.52 16.84 -13.67
CA LEU A 89 2.90 17.53 -12.55
C LEU A 89 2.16 16.56 -11.61
N PRO A 90 2.21 16.80 -10.28
CA PRO A 90 1.42 16.03 -9.33
C PRO A 90 -0.08 16.15 -9.60
N ILE A 91 -0.74 15.02 -9.71
CA ILE A 91 -2.18 14.91 -9.96
C ILE A 91 -2.91 14.52 -8.69
N SER A 92 -3.99 15.22 -8.36
CA SER A 92 -4.86 14.87 -7.24
C SER A 92 -6.15 14.24 -7.76
N ALA A 93 -6.46 13.03 -7.30
CA ALA A 93 -7.69 12.33 -7.61
C ALA A 93 -8.48 11.96 -6.34
N VAL A 94 -9.80 11.89 -6.45
CA VAL A 94 -10.66 11.43 -5.35
C VAL A 94 -10.90 9.93 -5.53
N MET A 95 -10.31 9.12 -4.64
CA MET A 95 -10.46 7.67 -4.61
C MET A 95 -11.02 7.25 -3.26
N ASP A 96 -12.08 6.45 -3.24
CA ASP A 96 -12.78 6.01 -2.03
C ASP A 96 -13.19 7.16 -1.08
N GLY A 97 -13.57 8.30 -1.66
CA GLY A 97 -13.98 9.50 -0.92
C GLY A 97 -12.83 10.26 -0.24
N LYS A 98 -11.57 9.94 -0.57
CA LYS A 98 -10.37 10.63 -0.08
C LYS A 98 -9.60 11.24 -1.25
N VAL A 99 -9.01 12.40 -1.01
CA VAL A 99 -8.10 13.01 -1.98
C VAL A 99 -6.73 12.34 -1.84
N GLN A 100 -6.23 11.78 -2.95
CA GLN A 100 -4.88 11.22 -3.05
C GLN A 100 -4.11 12.01 -4.12
N THR A 101 -2.82 12.25 -3.85
CA THR A 101 -1.94 12.96 -4.78
C THR A 101 -0.90 12.00 -5.33
N PHE A 102 -0.78 11.98 -6.65
CA PHE A 102 0.15 11.14 -7.41
C PHE A 102 1.26 12.02 -7.98
N PRO A 103 2.50 11.53 -8.08
CA PRO A 103 3.62 12.32 -8.58
C PRO A 103 3.43 12.74 -10.04
N ASP A 104 2.73 11.97 -10.84
CA ASP A 104 2.48 12.19 -12.27
C ASP A 104 1.24 11.41 -12.76
N ALA A 105 0.87 11.59 -14.02
CA ALA A 105 -0.25 10.91 -14.66
C ALA A 105 -0.03 9.38 -14.78
N ALA A 106 1.22 8.95 -14.97
CA ALA A 106 1.54 7.53 -15.11
C ALA A 106 1.30 6.77 -13.78
N ALA A 107 1.65 7.36 -12.64
CA ALA A 107 1.39 6.80 -11.32
C ALA A 107 -0.11 6.71 -11.00
N LEU A 108 -0.92 7.69 -11.46
CA LEU A 108 -2.37 7.61 -11.36
C LEU A 108 -2.92 6.48 -12.23
N ASP A 109 -2.49 6.39 -13.49
CA ASP A 109 -2.91 5.35 -14.42
C ASP A 109 -2.52 3.94 -13.94
N GLU A 110 -1.32 3.77 -13.38
CA GLU A 110 -0.90 2.52 -12.76
C GLU A 110 -1.82 2.13 -11.60
N THR A 111 -2.20 3.10 -10.77
CA THR A 111 -3.13 2.87 -9.64
C THR A 111 -4.55 2.55 -10.11
N LEU A 112 -5.05 3.25 -11.15
CA LEU A 112 -6.39 3.02 -11.70
C LEU A 112 -6.49 1.68 -12.45
N ASN A 113 -5.42 1.24 -13.09
CA ASN A 113 -5.35 -0.02 -13.84
C ASN A 113 -4.82 -1.19 -12.99
N ALA A 114 -4.39 -0.95 -11.74
CA ALA A 114 -4.02 -2.02 -10.82
C ALA A 114 -5.23 -2.93 -10.59
N GLU A 115 -5.04 -4.23 -10.71
CA GLU A 115 -6.07 -5.18 -10.30
C GLU A 115 -6.42 -4.91 -8.84
N PRO A 116 -7.71 -4.89 -8.47
CA PRO A 116 -8.09 -4.67 -7.08
C PRO A 116 -7.37 -5.69 -6.19
N ALA A 117 -6.80 -5.21 -5.10
CA ALA A 117 -6.12 -6.11 -4.16
C ALA A 117 -7.10 -7.24 -3.76
N PRO A 118 -6.65 -8.49 -3.77
CA PRO A 118 -7.52 -9.61 -3.46
C PRO A 118 -8.13 -9.43 -2.06
N GLU A 119 -9.45 -9.63 -1.96
CA GLU A 119 -10.16 -9.47 -0.68
C GLU A 119 -9.62 -10.44 0.37
N PRO A 120 -9.32 -9.98 1.58
CA PRO A 120 -8.85 -10.83 2.65
C PRO A 120 -9.97 -11.78 3.10
N ALA A 121 -9.61 -13.05 3.33
CA ALA A 121 -10.54 -14.04 3.86
C ALA A 121 -10.90 -13.75 5.33
N GLY A 122 -12.00 -14.33 5.79
CA GLY A 122 -12.33 -14.40 7.23
C GLY A 122 -11.41 -15.39 7.99
N ASN A 123 -11.82 -15.81 9.18
CA ASN A 123 -11.09 -16.82 9.94
C ASN A 123 -11.01 -18.15 9.17
N PHE A 124 -9.81 -18.69 9.10
CA PHE A 124 -9.54 -19.98 8.44
C PHE A 124 -10.27 -21.13 9.11
N ARG A 125 -10.78 -22.07 8.30
CA ARG A 125 -11.44 -23.29 8.77
C ARG A 125 -10.64 -24.51 8.32
N ILE A 126 -10.26 -25.35 9.27
CA ILE A 126 -9.61 -26.63 9.00
C ILE A 126 -10.69 -27.65 8.66
N THR A 127 -10.67 -28.14 7.42
CA THR A 127 -11.67 -29.05 6.88
C THR A 127 -11.17 -30.48 6.70
N ASP A 128 -9.85 -30.70 6.82
CA ASP A 128 -9.22 -32.01 6.69
C ASP A 128 -8.32 -32.35 7.90
N ASP A 129 -7.90 -33.58 7.97
CA ASP A 129 -7.06 -34.09 9.06
C ASP A 129 -5.57 -34.18 8.68
N ASP A 130 -5.18 -33.70 7.51
CA ASP A 130 -3.83 -33.83 6.94
C ASP A 130 -2.82 -32.81 7.48
N LEU A 131 -3.15 -32.16 8.60
CA LEU A 131 -2.27 -31.20 9.26
C LEU A 131 -0.96 -31.85 9.70
N GLY A 132 0.14 -31.34 9.13
CA GLY A 132 1.48 -31.80 9.49
C GLY A 132 1.85 -33.19 9.01
N VAL A 133 1.08 -33.82 8.12
CA VAL A 133 1.43 -35.10 7.49
C VAL A 133 2.62 -34.88 6.55
N GLY A 134 3.57 -35.84 6.58
CA GLY A 134 4.72 -35.85 5.68
C GLY A 134 6.06 -36.06 6.40
N GLY A 135 7.10 -36.35 5.61
CA GLY A 135 8.47 -36.48 6.10
C GLY A 135 9.14 -35.13 6.41
N PRO A 136 10.31 -35.17 7.09
CA PRO A 136 10.98 -33.94 7.53
C PRO A 136 11.26 -32.94 6.41
N LYS A 137 11.73 -33.35 5.25
CA LYS A 137 11.98 -32.47 4.11
C LYS A 137 10.70 -31.81 3.56
N GLN A 138 9.60 -32.55 3.59
CA GLN A 138 8.30 -32.04 3.12
C GLN A 138 7.72 -31.02 4.11
N LYS A 139 7.84 -31.28 5.42
CA LYS A 139 7.47 -30.32 6.46
C LYS A 139 8.31 -29.03 6.38
N TYR A 140 9.61 -29.19 6.18
CA TYR A 140 10.50 -28.07 5.95
C TYR A 140 10.05 -27.22 4.76
N ALA A 141 9.81 -27.84 3.59
CA ALA A 141 9.40 -27.12 2.39
C ALA A 141 8.09 -26.33 2.59
N ARG A 142 7.11 -26.92 3.29
CA ARG A 142 5.85 -26.26 3.64
C ARG A 142 6.05 -25.07 4.59
N ASN A 143 6.92 -25.21 5.59
CA ASN A 143 7.26 -24.11 6.49
C ASN A 143 7.88 -22.94 5.71
N ILE A 144 8.80 -23.21 4.79
CA ILE A 144 9.42 -22.17 3.96
C ILE A 144 8.39 -21.45 3.09
N GLU A 145 7.47 -22.20 2.47
CA GLU A 145 6.42 -21.63 1.63
C GLU A 145 5.48 -20.75 2.46
N ALA A 146 5.07 -21.21 3.64
CA ALA A 146 4.24 -20.42 4.54
C ALA A 146 4.95 -19.13 5.00
N ILE A 147 6.25 -19.19 5.35
CA ILE A 147 7.02 -18.02 5.76
C ILE A 147 7.17 -17.02 4.61
N ARG A 148 7.46 -17.48 3.39
CA ARG A 148 7.54 -16.60 2.22
C ARG A 148 6.21 -15.93 1.92
N THR A 149 5.11 -16.67 2.04
CA THR A 149 3.76 -16.13 1.89
C THR A 149 3.48 -15.09 2.96
N LEU A 150 3.84 -15.35 4.23
CA LEU A 150 3.71 -14.38 5.31
C LEU A 150 4.46 -13.08 5.00
N PHE A 151 5.74 -13.16 4.63
CA PHE A 151 6.58 -11.99 4.37
C PHE A 151 6.05 -11.17 3.20
N ARG A 152 5.60 -11.81 2.12
CA ARG A 152 4.95 -11.13 1.01
C ARG A 152 3.68 -10.40 1.45
N LEU A 153 2.80 -11.04 2.23
CA LEU A 153 1.58 -10.41 2.77
C LEU A 153 1.86 -9.23 3.70
N GLU A 154 3.00 -9.23 4.38
CA GLU A 154 3.43 -8.12 5.22
C GLU A 154 4.03 -6.97 4.43
N GLU A 155 4.80 -7.27 3.39
CA GLU A 155 5.31 -6.28 2.44
C GLU A 155 4.17 -5.58 1.68
N GLU A 156 3.16 -6.34 1.26
CA GLU A 156 1.96 -5.84 0.58
C GLU A 156 0.94 -5.19 1.56
N HIS A 157 1.19 -5.18 2.86
CA HIS A 157 0.35 -4.59 3.92
C HIS A 157 -1.12 -5.06 3.88
N ARG A 158 -1.38 -6.29 3.50
CA ARG A 158 -2.73 -6.85 3.35
C ARG A 158 -3.00 -8.12 4.15
N GLY A 159 -4.28 -8.49 4.24
CA GLY A 159 -4.73 -9.78 4.74
C GLY A 159 -4.46 -10.91 3.73
N ALA A 160 -4.59 -12.16 4.20
CA ALA A 160 -4.46 -13.34 3.35
C ALA A 160 -5.78 -13.67 2.64
N THR A 161 -5.72 -14.10 1.37
CA THR A 161 -6.85 -14.72 0.68
C THR A 161 -7.09 -16.13 1.20
N ALA A 162 -8.20 -16.77 0.78
CA ALA A 162 -8.48 -18.15 1.19
C ALA A 162 -7.40 -19.14 0.73
N GLU A 163 -6.85 -18.94 -0.48
CA GLU A 163 -5.76 -19.76 -1.03
C GLU A 163 -4.46 -19.56 -0.25
N GLU A 164 -4.14 -18.33 0.12
CA GLU A 164 -2.96 -18.00 0.92
C GLU A 164 -3.10 -18.53 2.36
N GLN A 165 -4.30 -18.46 2.93
CA GLN A 165 -4.57 -19.10 4.23
C GLN A 165 -4.35 -20.61 4.16
N GLN A 166 -4.71 -21.26 3.06
CA GLN A 166 -4.43 -22.70 2.87
C GLN A 166 -2.93 -22.98 2.88
N VAL A 167 -2.10 -22.13 2.26
CA VAL A 167 -0.63 -22.24 2.31
C VAL A 167 -0.12 -22.00 3.73
N LEU A 168 -0.56 -20.93 4.38
CA LEU A 168 -0.15 -20.59 5.75
C LEU A 168 -0.51 -21.68 6.76
N SER A 169 -1.65 -22.35 6.60
CA SER A 169 -2.11 -23.43 7.47
C SER A 169 -1.22 -24.68 7.43
N GLN A 170 -0.38 -24.82 6.38
CA GLN A 170 0.58 -25.91 6.27
C GLN A 170 1.84 -25.70 7.12
N TYR A 171 2.00 -24.55 7.77
CA TYR A 171 3.09 -24.33 8.71
C TYR A 171 2.93 -25.22 9.94
N VAL A 172 3.94 -26.01 10.23
CA VAL A 172 3.93 -26.98 11.34
C VAL A 172 5.02 -26.72 12.38
N GLY A 173 5.68 -25.58 12.29
CA GLY A 173 6.80 -25.25 13.18
C GLY A 173 8.02 -26.13 12.94
N TRP A 174 8.96 -26.06 13.85
CA TRP A 174 10.27 -26.68 13.69
C TRP A 174 10.47 -27.95 14.51
N GLY A 175 9.43 -28.43 15.19
CA GLY A 175 9.47 -29.69 15.97
C GLY A 175 9.92 -30.87 15.12
N GLY A 176 11.00 -31.53 15.54
CA GLY A 176 11.59 -32.68 14.82
C GLY A 176 12.40 -32.29 13.56
N LEU A 177 12.69 -31.00 13.32
CA LEU A 177 13.47 -30.51 12.19
C LEU A 177 14.85 -29.95 12.62
N ALA A 178 15.41 -30.42 13.73
CA ALA A 178 16.68 -29.95 14.25
C ALA A 178 17.84 -30.07 13.24
N ASP A 179 17.81 -31.08 12.38
CA ASP A 179 18.83 -31.30 11.35
C ASP A 179 18.94 -30.14 10.34
N ALA A 180 17.85 -29.39 10.10
CA ALA A 180 17.86 -28.21 9.23
C ALA A 180 18.66 -27.03 9.83
N PHE A 181 18.93 -27.05 11.12
CA PHE A 181 19.68 -26.04 11.87
C PHE A 181 21.12 -26.47 12.22
N ASP A 182 21.55 -27.67 11.79
CA ASP A 182 22.89 -28.20 12.06
C ASP A 182 23.80 -28.01 10.82
N PRO A 183 24.86 -27.17 10.92
CA PRO A 183 25.77 -26.93 9.80
C PRO A 183 26.58 -28.17 9.38
N ASN A 184 26.64 -29.23 10.25
CA ASN A 184 27.38 -30.44 9.98
C ASN A 184 26.53 -31.50 9.27
N LYS A 185 25.28 -31.26 9.01
CA LYS A 185 24.37 -32.20 8.31
C LYS A 185 24.44 -31.98 6.80
N GLU A 186 25.32 -32.71 6.11
CA GLU A 186 25.53 -32.58 4.67
C GLU A 186 24.24 -32.66 3.85
N ASN A 187 23.35 -33.58 4.21
CA ASN A 187 22.07 -33.78 3.54
C ASN A 187 21.02 -32.70 3.84
N TRP A 188 21.35 -31.73 4.69
CA TRP A 188 20.53 -30.55 5.02
C TRP A 188 21.25 -29.22 4.74
N SER A 189 22.42 -29.24 4.09
CA SER A 189 23.25 -28.04 3.89
C SER A 189 22.54 -26.95 3.10
N ALA A 190 21.74 -27.32 2.09
CA ALA A 190 20.97 -26.35 1.29
C ALA A 190 19.87 -25.68 2.13
N GLU A 191 19.15 -26.46 2.93
CA GLU A 191 18.09 -25.96 3.80
C GLU A 191 18.67 -25.09 4.94
N TYR A 192 19.80 -25.48 5.50
CA TYR A 192 20.54 -24.66 6.48
C TYR A 192 20.88 -23.29 5.92
N THR A 193 21.45 -23.24 4.71
CA THR A 193 21.79 -21.98 4.05
C THR A 193 20.54 -21.15 3.78
N GLN A 194 19.48 -21.77 3.24
CA GLN A 194 18.22 -21.10 2.95
C GLN A 194 17.58 -20.46 4.20
N LEU A 195 17.61 -21.16 5.35
CA LEU A 195 17.09 -20.60 6.61
C LEU A 195 17.86 -19.37 7.06
N LYS A 196 19.18 -19.40 6.92
CA LYS A 196 20.04 -18.27 7.26
C LYS A 196 19.84 -17.06 6.37
N GLU A 197 19.46 -17.25 5.13
CA GLU A 197 19.16 -16.18 4.18
C GLU A 197 17.74 -15.63 4.34
N LEU A 198 16.79 -16.49 4.73
CA LEU A 198 15.37 -16.14 4.82
C LEU A 198 15.02 -15.43 6.13
N LEU A 199 15.59 -15.89 7.26
CA LEU A 199 15.22 -15.43 8.59
C LEU A 199 16.24 -14.42 9.13
N SER A 200 15.75 -13.44 9.88
CA SER A 200 16.61 -12.59 10.69
C SER A 200 17.33 -13.42 11.77
N GLU A 201 18.38 -12.87 12.39
CA GLU A 201 19.12 -13.58 13.43
C GLU A 201 18.23 -13.99 14.61
N ASP A 202 17.31 -13.12 15.03
CA ASP A 202 16.39 -13.38 16.13
C ASP A 202 15.34 -14.45 15.76
N GLU A 203 14.76 -14.36 14.55
CA GLU A 203 13.81 -15.37 14.04
C GLU A 203 14.47 -16.74 13.87
N TYR A 204 15.71 -16.76 13.37
CA TYR A 204 16.47 -17.99 13.25
C TYR A 204 16.78 -18.60 14.62
N ALA A 205 17.18 -17.79 15.59
CA ALA A 205 17.46 -18.25 16.96
C ALA A 205 16.19 -18.81 17.63
N ALA A 206 15.05 -18.13 17.50
CA ALA A 206 13.75 -18.58 17.99
C ALA A 206 13.31 -19.89 17.33
N ALA A 207 13.38 -19.97 16.00
CA ALA A 207 13.07 -21.18 15.24
C ALA A 207 13.92 -22.36 15.67
N ARG A 208 15.24 -22.16 15.81
CA ARG A 208 16.17 -23.20 16.29
C ARG A 208 15.84 -23.66 17.71
N ALA A 209 15.52 -22.74 18.61
CA ALA A 209 15.15 -23.05 19.99
C ALA A 209 13.87 -23.88 20.08
N SER A 210 12.92 -23.66 19.16
CA SER A 210 11.63 -24.36 19.14
C SER A 210 11.69 -25.81 18.62
N THR A 211 12.82 -26.25 18.04
CA THR A 211 12.95 -27.60 17.46
C THR A 211 12.66 -28.74 18.43
N LEU A 212 12.83 -28.52 19.74
CA LEU A 212 12.57 -29.51 20.78
C LEU A 212 11.17 -29.41 21.40
N ASN A 213 10.50 -28.25 21.26
CA ASN A 213 9.31 -27.92 22.02
C ASN A 213 8.07 -27.61 21.18
N ALA A 214 8.21 -27.48 19.86
CA ALA A 214 7.07 -27.19 19.00
C ALA A 214 6.28 -28.49 18.73
N HIS A 215 5.21 -28.68 19.49
CA HIS A 215 4.29 -29.81 19.34
C HIS A 215 2.88 -29.28 19.05
N TYR A 216 2.30 -29.73 17.94
CA TYR A 216 0.95 -29.35 17.56
C TYR A 216 -0.04 -30.44 18.00
N THR A 217 -1.14 -30.03 18.61
CA THR A 217 -2.22 -30.94 19.04
C THR A 217 -2.90 -31.55 17.82
N SER A 218 -3.06 -32.85 17.83
CA SER A 218 -3.69 -33.56 16.70
C SER A 218 -5.17 -33.25 16.57
N PRO A 219 -5.73 -33.24 15.34
CA PRO A 219 -7.15 -33.00 15.09
C PRO A 219 -8.08 -33.87 15.93
N THR A 220 -7.75 -35.16 16.12
CA THR A 220 -8.54 -36.08 16.95
C THR A 220 -8.65 -35.61 18.40
N VAL A 221 -7.56 -35.12 18.99
CA VAL A 221 -7.54 -34.61 20.36
C VAL A 221 -8.33 -33.33 20.47
N ILE A 222 -8.18 -32.38 19.51
CA ILE A 222 -8.92 -31.13 19.48
C ILE A 222 -10.42 -31.40 19.43
N ARG A 223 -10.90 -32.29 18.55
CA ARG A 223 -12.32 -32.69 18.49
C ARG A 223 -12.81 -33.26 19.81
N GLY A 224 -12.02 -34.19 20.42
CA GLY A 224 -12.40 -34.74 21.70
C GLY A 224 -12.52 -33.70 22.82
N ILE A 225 -11.69 -32.69 22.81
CA ILE A 225 -11.79 -31.56 23.76
C ILE A 225 -13.05 -30.75 23.50
N TYR A 226 -13.35 -30.37 22.24
CA TYR A 226 -14.57 -29.64 21.90
C TYR A 226 -15.84 -30.45 22.22
N ASP A 227 -15.86 -31.75 21.93
CA ASP A 227 -16.99 -32.62 22.30
C ASP A 227 -17.25 -32.62 23.83
N ALA A 228 -16.17 -32.62 24.62
CA ALA A 228 -16.29 -32.56 26.06
C ALA A 228 -16.82 -31.21 26.54
N VAL A 229 -16.33 -30.11 25.97
CA VAL A 229 -16.77 -28.74 26.28
C VAL A 229 -18.22 -28.51 25.91
N GLU A 230 -18.69 -29.04 24.74
CA GLU A 230 -20.09 -29.00 24.35
C GLU A 230 -21.00 -29.79 25.30
N ARG A 231 -20.56 -30.99 25.75
CA ARG A 231 -21.31 -31.79 26.74
C ARG A 231 -21.42 -31.09 28.09
N MET A 232 -20.44 -30.25 28.46
CA MET A 232 -20.51 -29.39 29.63
C MET A 232 -21.45 -28.19 29.46
N GLY A 233 -22.02 -27.98 28.28
CA GLY A 233 -23.02 -26.98 27.99
C GLY A 233 -22.49 -25.67 27.43
N PHE A 234 -21.19 -25.53 27.15
CA PHE A 234 -20.65 -24.34 26.51
C PHE A 234 -21.11 -24.26 25.05
N ARG A 235 -21.51 -23.06 24.61
CA ARG A 235 -21.92 -22.77 23.23
C ARG A 235 -21.22 -21.53 22.67
N SER A 236 -21.14 -20.46 23.42
CA SER A 236 -20.44 -19.25 23.02
C SER A 236 -19.88 -18.50 24.23
N GLY A 237 -18.86 -17.70 24.01
CA GLY A 237 -18.19 -16.92 25.05
C GLY A 237 -16.78 -16.52 24.67
N ASN A 238 -15.94 -16.30 25.68
CA ASN A 238 -14.52 -16.02 25.43
C ASN A 238 -13.74 -17.33 25.44
N ILE A 239 -12.98 -17.57 24.38
CA ILE A 239 -12.09 -18.73 24.24
C ILE A 239 -10.66 -18.22 24.20
N LEU A 240 -9.84 -18.66 25.15
CA LEU A 240 -8.42 -18.31 25.23
C LEU A 240 -7.57 -19.54 24.94
N GLU A 241 -6.65 -19.42 23.98
CA GLU A 241 -5.59 -20.40 23.74
C GLU A 241 -4.23 -19.77 24.09
N PRO A 242 -3.62 -20.12 25.24
CA PRO A 242 -2.45 -19.43 25.77
C PRO A 242 -1.11 -19.87 25.14
N SER A 243 -1.10 -20.86 24.29
CA SER A 243 0.05 -21.36 23.52
C SER A 243 -0.45 -21.90 22.19
N MET A 244 -0.98 -20.98 21.39
CA MET A 244 -1.88 -21.34 20.29
C MET A 244 -1.19 -21.97 19.08
N GLY A 245 0.12 -21.82 18.94
CA GLY A 245 0.80 -22.16 17.69
C GLY A 245 0.20 -21.37 16.52
N VAL A 246 -0.11 -22.06 15.43
CA VAL A 246 -0.84 -21.45 14.31
C VAL A 246 -2.36 -21.43 14.49
N GLY A 247 -2.88 -21.81 15.67
CA GLY A 247 -4.31 -21.74 16.00
C GLY A 247 -5.16 -22.90 15.51
N ASN A 248 -4.67 -24.13 15.58
CA ASN A 248 -5.43 -25.30 15.17
C ASN A 248 -6.77 -25.45 15.92
N PHE A 249 -6.83 -25.06 17.19
CA PHE A 249 -8.09 -25.02 17.92
C PHE A 249 -9.08 -24.02 17.31
N PHE A 250 -8.63 -22.85 16.91
CA PHE A 250 -9.51 -21.87 16.26
C PHE A 250 -10.00 -22.38 14.89
N GLY A 251 -9.11 -22.98 14.10
CA GLY A 251 -9.47 -23.55 12.81
C GLY A 251 -10.46 -24.71 12.88
N MET A 252 -10.49 -25.42 13.99
CA MET A 252 -11.38 -26.56 14.24
C MET A 252 -12.55 -26.22 15.16
N LEU A 253 -12.81 -24.92 15.40
CA LEU A 253 -13.91 -24.47 16.27
C LEU A 253 -15.26 -25.01 15.75
N PRO A 254 -16.07 -25.71 16.58
CA PRO A 254 -17.39 -26.20 16.16
C PRO A 254 -18.32 -25.07 15.72
N ASP A 255 -19.26 -25.40 14.83
CA ASP A 255 -20.26 -24.41 14.36
C ASP A 255 -21.11 -23.85 15.48
N THR A 256 -21.37 -24.64 16.53
CA THR A 256 -22.09 -24.25 17.74
C THR A 256 -21.37 -23.19 18.57
N MET A 257 -20.07 -22.96 18.31
CA MET A 257 -19.20 -22.04 19.06
C MET A 257 -18.72 -20.85 18.21
N GLN A 258 -19.17 -20.69 16.97
CA GLN A 258 -18.69 -19.65 16.04
C GLN A 258 -18.94 -18.22 16.52
N ASP A 259 -19.93 -18.00 17.38
CA ASP A 259 -20.22 -16.69 17.99
C ASP A 259 -19.28 -16.33 19.15
N SER A 260 -18.27 -17.16 19.41
CA SER A 260 -17.29 -16.91 20.48
C SER A 260 -16.26 -15.87 20.07
N ARG A 261 -15.75 -15.13 21.07
CA ARG A 261 -14.57 -14.27 20.91
C ARG A 261 -13.30 -15.08 21.14
N LEU A 262 -12.37 -15.01 20.19
CA LEU A 262 -11.15 -15.78 20.20
C LEU A 262 -9.98 -14.93 20.66
N TYR A 263 -9.24 -15.42 21.65
CA TYR A 263 -8.03 -14.80 22.18
C TYR A 263 -6.90 -15.80 22.10
N GLY A 264 -5.79 -15.43 21.47
CA GLY A 264 -4.61 -16.28 21.33
C GLY A 264 -3.37 -15.62 21.89
N VAL A 265 -2.48 -16.44 22.46
CA VAL A 265 -1.14 -15.99 22.84
C VAL A 265 -0.13 -16.94 22.22
N GLU A 266 0.85 -16.38 21.50
CA GLU A 266 1.95 -17.15 20.91
C GLU A 266 3.27 -16.40 21.14
N LEU A 267 4.29 -17.10 21.60
CA LEU A 267 5.60 -16.55 21.91
C LEU A 267 6.47 -16.43 20.66
N ASP A 268 6.39 -17.42 19.77
CA ASP A 268 7.17 -17.43 18.54
C ASP A 268 6.60 -16.39 17.54
N SER A 269 7.43 -15.45 17.16
CA SER A 269 7.03 -14.31 16.32
C SER A 269 6.46 -14.75 14.97
N ILE A 270 7.12 -15.66 14.26
CA ILE A 270 6.66 -16.15 12.94
C ILE A 270 5.33 -16.87 13.08
N THR A 271 5.24 -17.79 14.03
CA THR A 271 4.02 -18.56 14.29
C THR A 271 2.84 -17.66 14.63
N GLY A 272 3.04 -16.65 15.51
CA GLY A 272 2.00 -15.70 15.89
C GLY A 272 1.56 -14.81 14.72
N ARG A 273 2.50 -14.37 13.87
CA ARG A 273 2.19 -13.57 12.66
C ARG A 273 1.42 -14.40 11.63
N ILE A 274 1.75 -15.68 11.44
CA ILE A 274 0.96 -16.60 10.62
C ILE A 274 -0.45 -16.74 11.19
N ALA A 275 -0.59 -16.96 12.50
CA ALA A 275 -1.89 -17.08 13.16
C ALA A 275 -2.76 -15.85 12.94
N LYS A 276 -2.21 -14.63 13.01
CA LYS A 276 -2.94 -13.38 12.70
C LYS A 276 -3.46 -13.30 11.27
N LYS A 277 -2.73 -13.87 10.29
CA LYS A 277 -3.20 -13.95 8.91
C LYS A 277 -4.26 -15.03 8.71
N LEU A 278 -4.20 -16.12 9.49
CA LEU A 278 -5.21 -17.19 9.48
C LEU A 278 -6.50 -16.79 10.20
N TYR A 279 -6.40 -16.02 11.29
CA TYR A 279 -7.56 -15.67 12.13
C TYR A 279 -7.66 -14.15 12.33
N PRO A 280 -7.98 -13.39 11.28
CA PRO A 280 -8.01 -11.93 11.34
C PRO A 280 -9.10 -11.35 12.28
N GLN A 281 -10.06 -12.18 12.71
CA GLN A 281 -11.12 -11.80 13.64
C GLN A 281 -10.79 -12.18 15.10
N ALA A 282 -9.65 -12.79 15.35
CA ALA A 282 -9.18 -13.13 16.69
C ALA A 282 -8.23 -12.07 17.24
N ASP A 283 -8.15 -11.97 18.56
CA ASP A 283 -7.20 -11.11 19.28
C ASP A 283 -5.96 -11.97 19.65
N ILE A 284 -4.85 -11.75 18.92
CA ILE A 284 -3.63 -12.58 19.02
C ILE A 284 -2.42 -11.69 19.30
#